data_c5ce7205d071a5ce2ab42fbc958ba45d
#
_entry.id   c5ce7205d071a5ce2ab42fbc958ba45d
#
_cell.length_a   1.000
_cell.length_b   1.000
_cell.length_c   1.000
_cell.angle_alpha   90.00
_cell.angle_beta   90.00
_cell.angle_gamma   90.00
#
_symmetry.space_group_name_H-M   'P 1'
#
loop_
_entity.id
_entity.type
_entity.pdbx_description
1 polymer ?
#
loop_
_entity_poly.entity_id
_entity_poly.type
_entity_poly.pdbx_seq_one_letter_code
_entity_poly.pdbx_strand_id
1 'polypeptide(L)'
;MSAIIDVTSANFKEVVATNDKVTVVDFWAPWCGYCVRMMPVYDELAAALGDKVTLTKVNTDEQPQLAQFFKIEILPTFAIFKNGEIVDRKIGFIPLEELKAAVEAHL
;
A
#
# COMPACT_ATOMS: atom_id res chain seq x y z
N MET A 1 11.33 14.32 1.80
CA MET A 1 10.74 13.41 2.81
C MET A 1 9.46 12.83 2.23
N SER A 2 9.40 11.52 2.08
CA SER A 2 8.18 10.91 1.57
C SER A 2 7.22 10.69 2.73
N ALA A 3 5.95 10.99 2.49
CA ALA A 3 4.89 10.80 3.45
C ALA A 3 3.99 9.66 2.97
N ILE A 4 3.51 8.86 3.92
CA ILE A 4 2.53 7.82 3.62
C ILE A 4 1.16 8.48 3.64
N ILE A 5 0.43 8.37 2.55
CA ILE A 5 -0.84 9.06 2.36
C ILE A 5 -2.00 8.15 2.78
N ASP A 6 -2.89 8.66 3.62
CA ASP A 6 -4.13 7.96 3.94
C ASP A 6 -5.08 8.07 2.76
N VAL A 7 -5.52 6.93 2.23
CA VAL A 7 -6.41 6.88 1.08
C VAL A 7 -7.82 6.50 1.52
N THR A 8 -8.79 7.25 1.00
CA THR A 8 -10.21 7.02 1.21
C THR A 8 -10.91 6.92 -0.13
N SER A 9 -12.19 6.60 -0.13
CA SER A 9 -12.98 6.61 -1.36
C SER A 9 -12.97 7.98 -2.02
N ALA A 10 -12.83 9.06 -1.23
CA ALA A 10 -12.85 10.42 -1.76
C ALA A 10 -11.59 10.78 -2.55
N ASN A 11 -10.42 10.26 -2.17
CA ASN A 11 -9.17 10.62 -2.84
C ASN A 11 -8.51 9.48 -3.63
N PHE A 12 -9.13 8.30 -3.67
CA PHE A 12 -8.55 7.14 -4.33
C PHE A 12 -8.20 7.42 -5.80
N LYS A 13 -9.13 8.01 -6.52
CA LYS A 13 -8.93 8.29 -7.94
C LYS A 13 -7.69 9.16 -8.17
N GLU A 14 -7.59 10.23 -7.40
CA GLU A 14 -6.50 11.19 -7.55
C GLU A 14 -5.16 10.60 -7.10
N VAL A 15 -5.14 9.94 -5.95
CA VAL A 15 -3.90 9.47 -5.34
C VAL A 15 -3.39 8.18 -5.96
N VAL A 16 -4.29 7.28 -6.35
CA VAL A 16 -3.93 5.94 -6.81
C VAL A 16 -4.26 5.71 -8.27
N ALA A 17 -5.52 5.91 -8.66
CA ALA A 17 -5.99 5.45 -9.97
C ALA A 17 -5.39 6.25 -11.14
N THR A 18 -5.19 7.55 -10.98
CA THR A 18 -4.65 8.40 -12.04
C THR A 18 -3.20 8.81 -11.82
N ASN A 19 -2.56 8.23 -10.80
CA ASN A 19 -1.15 8.50 -10.49
C ASN A 19 -0.28 7.67 -11.44
N ASP A 20 0.64 8.31 -12.15
CA ASP A 20 1.51 7.61 -13.09
C ASP A 20 2.76 7.00 -12.45
N LYS A 21 3.00 7.27 -11.16
CA LYS A 21 4.05 6.59 -10.41
C LYS A 21 3.57 5.23 -9.94
N VAL A 22 4.50 4.32 -9.70
CA VAL A 22 4.18 3.09 -8.99
C VAL A 22 3.66 3.47 -7.60
N THR A 23 2.51 2.95 -7.25
CA THR A 23 1.82 3.29 -6.00
C THR A 23 1.59 2.02 -5.20
N VAL A 24 1.98 2.04 -3.93
CA VAL A 24 1.73 0.92 -3.02
C VAL A 24 0.58 1.30 -2.10
N VAL A 25 -0.38 0.41 -1.95
CA VAL A 25 -1.49 0.59 -1.03
C VAL A 25 -1.43 -0.50 0.03
N ASP A 26 -1.22 -0.10 1.27
CA ASP A 26 -1.24 -0.98 2.44
C ASP A 26 -2.68 -1.04 2.96
N PHE A 27 -3.36 -2.15 2.72
CA PHE A 27 -4.69 -2.39 3.29
C PHE A 27 -4.50 -2.97 4.68
N TRP A 28 -4.95 -2.25 5.69
CA TRP A 28 -4.69 -2.56 7.09
C TRP A 28 -5.90 -2.30 7.96
N ALA A 29 -5.83 -2.72 9.22
CA ALA A 29 -6.84 -2.39 10.24
C ALA A 29 -6.15 -2.21 11.59
N PRO A 30 -6.69 -1.36 12.47
CA PRO A 30 -6.07 -1.08 13.78
C PRO A 30 -5.98 -2.31 14.68
N TRP A 31 -6.90 -3.25 14.53
CA TRP A 31 -6.94 -4.47 15.33
C TRP A 31 -6.00 -5.57 14.81
N CYS A 32 -5.40 -5.37 13.67
CA CYS A 32 -4.54 -6.38 13.03
C CYS A 32 -3.12 -6.27 13.56
N GLY A 33 -2.67 -7.26 14.32
CA GLY A 33 -1.34 -7.24 14.93
C GLY A 33 -0.21 -7.21 13.92
N TYR A 34 -0.31 -7.99 12.85
CA TYR A 34 0.70 -7.98 11.80
C TYR A 34 0.76 -6.65 11.06
N CYS A 35 -0.41 -6.01 10.88
CA CYS A 35 -0.47 -4.68 10.26
C CYS A 35 0.31 -3.66 11.08
N VAL A 36 0.10 -3.69 12.41
CA VAL A 36 0.79 -2.76 13.31
C VAL A 36 2.30 -3.02 13.31
N ARG A 37 2.71 -4.29 13.31
CA ARG A 37 4.13 -4.65 13.26
C ARG A 37 4.80 -4.24 11.95
N MET A 38 4.02 -4.17 10.86
CA MET A 38 4.56 -3.73 9.56
C MET A 38 4.73 -2.23 9.44
N MET A 39 4.14 -1.44 10.35
CA MET A 39 4.25 0.03 10.27
C MET A 39 5.69 0.52 10.20
N PRO A 40 6.61 0.08 11.10
CA PRO A 40 8.01 0.50 10.98
C PRO A 40 8.66 0.07 9.68
N VAL A 41 8.33 -1.12 9.19
CA VAL A 41 8.87 -1.63 7.92
C VAL A 41 8.39 -0.77 6.76
N TYR A 42 7.13 -0.39 6.78
CA TYR A 42 6.54 0.45 5.74
C TYR A 42 7.14 1.86 5.76
N ASP A 43 7.40 2.40 6.95
CA ASP A 43 8.10 3.69 7.08
C ASP A 43 9.52 3.59 6.51
N GLU A 44 10.22 2.48 6.74
CA GLU A 44 11.56 2.28 6.18
C GLU A 44 11.50 2.16 4.66
N LEU A 45 10.48 1.53 4.13
CA LEU A 45 10.28 1.45 2.68
C LEU A 45 10.10 2.84 2.09
N ALA A 46 9.29 3.68 2.75
CA ALA A 46 9.08 5.06 2.32
C ALA A 46 10.41 5.84 2.28
N ALA A 47 11.23 5.68 3.32
CA ALA A 47 12.53 6.33 3.37
C ALA A 47 13.48 5.82 2.28
N ALA A 48 13.44 4.52 2.01
CA ALA A 48 14.34 3.90 1.03
C ALA A 48 14.01 4.27 -0.41
N LEU A 49 12.73 4.34 -0.75
CA LEU A 49 12.29 4.58 -2.13
C LEU A 49 12.07 6.06 -2.44
N GLY A 50 11.81 6.87 -1.41
CA GLY A 50 11.66 8.32 -1.59
C GLY A 50 10.56 8.68 -2.57
N ASP A 51 10.86 9.62 -3.46
CA ASP A 51 9.89 10.14 -4.42
C ASP A 51 9.73 9.27 -5.67
N LYS A 52 10.41 8.14 -5.74
CA LYS A 52 10.30 7.22 -6.87
C LYS A 52 8.92 6.56 -6.94
N VAL A 53 8.27 6.43 -5.78
CA VAL A 53 6.98 5.76 -5.64
C VAL A 53 6.07 6.58 -4.75
N THR A 54 4.78 6.28 -4.80
CA THR A 54 3.80 6.84 -3.87
C THR A 54 3.41 5.72 -2.91
N LEU A 55 3.59 5.94 -1.61
CA LEU A 55 3.18 4.98 -0.59
C LEU A 55 1.92 5.48 0.10
N THR A 56 0.95 4.59 0.20
CA THR A 56 -0.36 4.92 0.75
C THR A 56 -0.84 3.81 1.68
N LYS A 57 -1.87 4.10 2.44
CA LYS A 57 -2.55 3.09 3.25
C LYS A 57 -4.05 3.32 3.27
N VAL A 58 -4.80 2.22 3.37
CA VAL A 58 -6.25 2.22 3.46
C VAL A 58 -6.63 1.47 4.73
N ASN A 59 -7.33 2.16 5.63
CA ASN A 59 -7.92 1.54 6.81
C ASN A 59 -9.20 0.83 6.36
N THR A 60 -9.19 -0.50 6.38
CA THR A 60 -10.31 -1.28 5.84
C THR A 60 -11.58 -1.19 6.69
N ASP A 61 -11.44 -0.85 7.97
CA ASP A 61 -12.60 -0.62 8.82
C ASP A 61 -13.35 0.66 8.41
N GLU A 62 -12.59 1.68 8.00
CA GLU A 62 -13.17 2.95 7.56
C GLU A 62 -13.56 2.94 6.09
N GLN A 63 -12.89 2.11 5.29
CA GLN A 63 -13.09 2.05 3.84
C GLN A 63 -13.43 0.63 3.40
N PRO A 64 -14.54 0.04 3.90
CA PRO A 64 -14.86 -1.35 3.56
C PRO A 64 -15.15 -1.55 2.08
N GLN A 65 -15.67 -0.54 1.39
CA GLN A 65 -15.98 -0.64 -0.03
C GLN A 65 -14.73 -0.76 -0.89
N LEU A 66 -13.65 -0.06 -0.53
CA LEU A 66 -12.37 -0.20 -1.23
C LEU A 66 -11.81 -1.59 -1.05
N ALA A 67 -11.86 -2.11 0.17
CA ALA A 67 -11.39 -3.46 0.45
C ALA A 67 -12.16 -4.50 -0.35
N GLN A 68 -13.48 -4.36 -0.43
CA GLN A 68 -14.32 -5.28 -1.20
C GLN A 68 -14.06 -5.18 -2.69
N PHE A 69 -13.91 -3.97 -3.19
CA PHE A 69 -13.67 -3.74 -4.61
C PHE A 69 -12.40 -4.45 -5.09
N PHE A 70 -11.35 -4.38 -4.29
CA PHE A 70 -10.07 -5.00 -4.62
C PHE A 70 -9.92 -6.42 -4.07
N LYS A 71 -10.99 -6.98 -3.50
CA LYS A 71 -11.03 -8.37 -3.00
C LYS A 71 -9.96 -8.64 -1.96
N ILE A 72 -9.83 -7.72 -1.01
CA ILE A 72 -8.88 -7.84 0.09
C ILE A 72 -9.48 -8.77 1.15
N GLU A 73 -8.85 -9.92 1.37
CA GLU A 73 -9.34 -10.92 2.30
C GLU A 73 -8.44 -11.09 3.52
N ILE A 74 -7.14 -10.86 3.36
CA ILE A 74 -6.13 -11.06 4.40
C ILE A 74 -5.40 -9.74 4.64
N LEU A 75 -5.15 -9.41 5.91
CA LEU A 75 -4.43 -8.19 6.28
C LEU A 75 -3.08 -8.52 6.92
N PRO A 76 -2.05 -7.74 6.69
CA PRO A 76 -2.02 -6.65 5.71
C PRO A 76 -1.89 -7.20 4.29
N THR A 77 -2.44 -6.48 3.32
CA THR A 77 -2.19 -6.73 1.91
C THR A 77 -1.57 -5.47 1.32
N PHE A 78 -0.40 -5.63 0.72
CA PHE A 78 0.30 -4.55 0.02
C PHE A 78 0.03 -4.71 -1.47
N ALA A 79 -0.87 -3.90 -2.00
CA ALA A 79 -1.20 -3.92 -3.42
C ALA A 79 -0.31 -2.92 -4.15
N ILE A 80 0.35 -3.37 -5.20
CA ILE A 80 1.22 -2.53 -6.01
C ILE A 80 0.46 -2.15 -7.28
N PHE A 81 0.25 -0.85 -7.45
CA PHE A 81 -0.50 -0.29 -8.57
C PHE A 81 0.44 0.36 -9.56
N LYS A 82 0.12 0.21 -10.84
CA LYS A 82 0.78 0.94 -11.91
C LYS A 82 -0.28 1.29 -12.95
N ASN A 83 -0.39 2.58 -13.28
CA ASN A 83 -1.40 3.07 -14.21
C ASN A 83 -2.82 2.69 -13.82
N GLY A 84 -3.11 2.71 -12.51
CA GLY A 84 -4.45 2.44 -11.98
C GLY A 84 -4.79 0.97 -11.83
N GLU A 85 -3.88 0.06 -12.15
CA GLU A 85 -4.13 -1.38 -12.08
C GLU A 85 -3.18 -2.05 -11.10
N ILE A 86 -3.67 -3.07 -10.39
CA ILE A 86 -2.83 -3.87 -9.51
C ILE A 86 -1.94 -4.76 -10.36
N VAL A 87 -0.63 -4.62 -10.21
CA VAL A 87 0.37 -5.41 -10.93
C VAL A 87 1.01 -6.49 -10.05
N ASP A 88 0.88 -6.36 -8.73
CA ASP A 88 1.39 -7.36 -7.79
C ASP A 88 0.74 -7.18 -6.43
N ARG A 89 0.76 -8.22 -5.60
CA ARG A 89 0.27 -8.19 -4.22
C ARG A 89 1.25 -8.93 -3.33
N LYS A 90 1.51 -8.37 -2.15
CA LYS A 90 2.26 -9.05 -1.09
C LYS A 90 1.37 -9.10 0.14
N ILE A 91 1.29 -10.25 0.77
CA ILE A 91 0.34 -10.49 1.85
C ILE A 91 1.08 -10.90 3.11
N GLY A 92 0.68 -10.34 4.23
CA GLY A 92 1.17 -10.71 5.54
C GLY A 92 2.38 -9.95 6.00
N PHE A 93 2.99 -10.42 7.08
CA PHE A 93 4.20 -9.82 7.63
C PHE A 93 5.40 -10.29 6.81
N ILE A 94 6.00 -9.39 6.05
CA ILE A 94 7.12 -9.71 5.17
C ILE A 94 8.31 -8.79 5.44
N PRO A 95 9.55 -9.27 5.17
CA PRO A 95 10.73 -8.44 5.36
C PRO A 95 10.77 -7.25 4.43
N LEU A 96 11.43 -6.19 4.89
CA LEU A 96 11.62 -4.98 4.08
C LEU A 96 12.19 -5.28 2.70
N GLU A 97 13.22 -6.12 2.64
CA GLU A 97 13.90 -6.42 1.36
C GLU A 97 12.97 -7.11 0.37
N GLU A 98 12.08 -7.96 0.86
CA GLU A 98 11.12 -8.64 -0.01
C GLU A 98 10.09 -7.66 -0.58
N LEU A 99 9.55 -6.79 0.29
CA LEU A 99 8.57 -5.79 -0.14
C LEU A 99 9.21 -4.79 -1.10
N LYS A 100 10.42 -4.33 -0.76
CA LYS A 100 11.18 -3.40 -1.59
C LYS A 100 11.45 -3.98 -2.97
N ALA A 101 11.90 -5.23 -3.04
CA ALA A 101 12.17 -5.90 -4.32
C ALA A 101 10.91 -6.02 -5.17
N ALA A 102 9.78 -6.34 -4.55
CA ALA A 102 8.51 -6.44 -5.26
C ALA A 102 8.11 -5.10 -5.90
N VAL A 103 8.30 -4.01 -5.16
CA VAL A 103 7.99 -2.66 -5.66
C VAL A 103 8.97 -2.26 -6.77
N GLU A 104 10.26 -2.48 -6.54
CA GLU A 104 11.30 -2.11 -7.50
C GLU A 104 11.17 -2.87 -8.83
N ALA A 105 10.58 -4.05 -8.81
CA ALA A 105 10.36 -4.82 -10.04
C ALA A 105 9.46 -4.09 -11.05
N HIS A 106 8.69 -3.11 -10.59
CA HIS A 106 7.75 -2.38 -11.43
C HIS A 106 8.14 -0.93 -11.71
N LEU A 107 9.31 -0.53 -11.25
CA LEU A 107 9.81 0.85 -11.50
C LEU A 107 10.29 1.04 -12.94
#